data_61cef84135633cdcab0a3ad8e30781cb
#
_entry.id   61cef84135633cdcab0a3ad8e30781cb
#
_cell.length_a   1.000
_cell.length_b   1.000
_cell.length_c   1.000
_cell.angle_alpha   90.00
_cell.angle_beta   90.00
_cell.angle_gamma   90.00
#
_symmetry.space_group_name_H-M   'P 1'
#
loop_
_entity.id
_entity.type
_entity.pdbx_description
1 polymer ?
#
loop_
_entity_poly.entity_id
_entity_poly.type
_entity_poly.pdbx_seq_one_letter_code
_entity_poly.pdbx_strand_id
1 'polypeptide(L)'
;MVCLRMDSAGRGITGRVRGYIMKKVITYGTFDLFHKGHYNIIKRAKALGDYLIVGVTSESSDIERGKLNVRDSLIKRIENVRRTGLADEIIIEEYQGQKVSDIIKYDIDVLVVGSDWRGKFDYLKNYCDVVYLERTKNISSTKLRSEGIIFNMGIVTDDIQDNGFVQESKYVSGVHVERVFSETEEGARDFCDKYELDSWWNDYEEFLSD
;
A
#
# COMPACT_ATOMS: atom_id res chain seq x y z
N MET A 1 19.64 32.40 12.49
CA MET A 1 20.30 33.46 11.71
C MET A 1 19.46 34.72 11.87
N VAL A 2 19.95 35.75 12.55
CA VAL A 2 19.26 37.02 12.77
C VAL A 2 19.63 37.93 11.60
N CYS A 3 18.66 38.30 10.78
CA CYS A 3 18.85 39.24 9.67
C CYS A 3 18.50 40.65 10.20
N LEU A 4 19.49 41.51 10.33
CA LEU A 4 19.30 42.94 10.66
C LEU A 4 18.89 43.69 9.37
N ARG A 5 17.67 44.18 9.32
CA ARG A 5 17.25 45.16 8.32
C ARG A 5 17.40 46.54 8.91
N MET A 6 18.06 47.44 8.21
CA MET A 6 18.17 48.87 8.56
C MET A 6 17.08 49.64 7.89
N ASP A 7 16.43 50.57 8.58
CA ASP A 7 15.52 51.57 7.96
C ASP A 7 16.34 52.64 7.22
N SER A 8 15.64 53.48 6.47
CA SER A 8 16.23 54.58 5.72
C SER A 8 16.93 55.63 6.60
N ALA A 9 16.89 55.49 7.93
CA ALA A 9 17.55 56.35 8.91
C ALA A 9 18.66 55.64 9.67
N GLY A 10 19.07 54.42 9.24
CA GLY A 10 20.17 53.63 9.82
C GLY A 10 19.84 52.99 11.18
N ARG A 11 18.59 52.92 11.58
CA ARG A 11 18.15 52.30 12.84
C ARG A 11 17.84 50.80 12.64
N GLY A 12 18.43 49.94 13.44
CA GLY A 12 18.18 48.54 13.42
C GLY A 12 16.74 48.21 13.84
N ILE A 13 15.92 47.71 12.92
CA ILE A 13 14.60 47.18 13.22
C ILE A 13 14.80 45.72 13.60
N THR A 14 14.69 45.40 14.87
CA THR A 14 14.62 44.00 15.37
C THR A 14 13.22 43.49 15.09
N GLY A 15 12.92 43.17 13.85
CA GLY A 15 11.78 42.36 13.48
C GLY A 15 12.09 40.92 13.80
N ARG A 16 11.36 40.27 14.73
CA ARG A 16 11.30 38.82 14.81
C ARG A 16 10.85 38.33 13.43
N VAL A 17 11.77 37.86 12.62
CA VAL A 17 11.44 37.01 11.48
C VAL A 17 10.80 35.77 12.12
N ARG A 18 9.48 35.59 11.96
CA ARG A 18 8.81 34.33 12.28
C ARG A 18 9.61 33.27 11.53
N GLY A 19 10.35 32.44 12.27
CA GLY A 19 11.10 31.34 11.68
C GLY A 19 10.09 30.51 10.90
N TYR A 20 10.32 30.35 9.60
CA TYR A 20 9.54 29.44 8.78
C TYR A 20 9.72 28.03 9.36
N ILE A 21 8.67 27.48 9.97
CA ILE A 21 8.66 26.11 10.46
C ILE A 21 8.29 25.24 9.27
N MET A 22 9.28 24.48 8.81
CA MET A 22 9.10 23.52 7.71
C MET A 22 8.11 22.43 8.12
N LYS A 23 7.00 22.30 7.41
CA LYS A 23 6.00 21.26 7.65
C LYS A 23 6.44 19.93 7.04
N LYS A 24 6.65 18.92 7.88
CA LYS A 24 7.14 17.61 7.48
C LYS A 24 6.02 16.59 7.35
N VAL A 25 6.01 15.89 6.25
CA VAL A 25 5.02 14.87 5.90
C VAL A 25 5.71 13.53 5.73
N ILE A 26 5.09 12.46 6.20
CA ILE A 26 5.56 11.09 5.96
C ILE A 26 4.46 10.22 5.36
N THR A 27 4.82 9.35 4.45
CA THR A 27 3.93 8.30 3.92
C THR A 27 4.69 6.99 3.79
N TYR A 28 3.97 5.86 3.89
CA TYR A 28 4.56 4.53 3.82
C TYR A 28 3.87 3.67 2.77
N GLY A 29 4.62 2.76 2.17
CA GLY A 29 4.06 1.79 1.25
C GLY A 29 5.07 0.74 0.79
N THR A 30 4.57 -0.36 0.26
CA THR A 30 5.39 -1.37 -0.42
C THR A 30 5.93 -0.83 -1.75
N PHE A 31 5.13 -0.05 -2.48
CA PHE A 31 5.43 0.52 -3.80
C PHE A 31 5.84 -0.51 -4.86
N ASP A 32 5.30 -1.73 -4.73
CA ASP A 32 5.53 -2.82 -5.68
C ASP A 32 4.85 -2.56 -7.02
N LEU A 33 5.51 -2.95 -8.15
CA LEU A 33 5.03 -2.67 -9.50
C LEU A 33 4.57 -1.21 -9.64
N PHE A 34 5.48 -0.29 -9.43
CA PHE A 34 5.18 1.14 -9.29
C PHE A 34 4.23 1.65 -10.38
N HIS A 35 3.11 2.22 -9.96
CA HIS A 35 2.03 2.63 -10.86
C HIS A 35 1.48 4.02 -10.51
N LYS A 36 0.57 4.54 -11.35
CA LYS A 36 -0.06 5.85 -11.19
C LYS A 36 -0.69 6.07 -9.81
N GLY A 37 -1.23 5.02 -9.18
CA GLY A 37 -1.78 5.10 -7.82
C GLY A 37 -0.71 5.45 -6.78
N HIS A 38 0.49 4.84 -6.88
CA HIS A 38 1.63 5.16 -6.02
C HIS A 38 2.14 6.59 -6.26
N TYR A 39 2.27 6.99 -7.53
CA TYR A 39 2.64 8.36 -7.86
C TYR A 39 1.66 9.37 -7.27
N ASN A 40 0.35 9.12 -7.40
CA ASN A 40 -0.68 10.03 -6.92
C ASN A 40 -0.68 10.19 -5.39
N ILE A 41 -0.48 9.11 -4.61
CA ILE A 41 -0.43 9.23 -3.15
C ILE A 41 0.81 10.02 -2.72
N ILE A 42 1.98 9.77 -3.33
CA ILE A 42 3.21 10.52 -3.06
C ILE A 42 3.03 12.00 -3.42
N LYS A 43 2.48 12.30 -4.60
CA LYS A 43 2.20 13.68 -5.04
C LYS A 43 1.25 14.43 -4.10
N ARG A 44 0.18 13.76 -3.66
CA ARG A 44 -0.80 14.34 -2.74
C ARG A 44 -0.23 14.50 -1.34
N ALA A 45 0.63 13.57 -0.88
CA ALA A 45 1.35 13.70 0.37
C ALA A 45 2.32 14.90 0.33
N LYS A 46 3.09 15.06 -0.75
CA LYS A 46 3.99 16.22 -0.94
C LYS A 46 3.25 17.55 -0.88
N ALA A 47 2.03 17.60 -1.37
CA ALA A 47 1.20 18.81 -1.36
C ALA A 47 0.70 19.24 0.04
N LEU A 48 0.88 18.40 1.07
CA LEU A 48 0.44 18.67 2.44
C LEU A 48 1.54 19.32 3.31
N GLY A 49 2.76 19.43 2.80
CA GLY A 49 3.87 20.07 3.53
C GLY A 49 5.07 20.39 2.64
N ASP A 50 6.11 20.85 3.27
CA ASP A 50 7.32 21.36 2.61
C ASP A 50 8.37 20.25 2.39
N TYR A 51 8.40 19.28 3.29
CA TYR A 51 9.36 18.17 3.28
C TYR A 51 8.61 16.84 3.36
N LEU A 52 8.84 15.98 2.38
CA LEU A 52 8.20 14.66 2.29
C LEU A 52 9.21 13.54 2.52
N ILE A 53 8.96 12.72 3.52
CA ILE A 53 9.64 11.45 3.75
C ILE A 53 8.77 10.31 3.21
N VAL A 54 9.37 9.41 2.44
CA VAL A 54 8.69 8.22 1.94
C VAL A 54 9.33 6.97 2.52
N GLY A 55 8.58 6.25 3.35
CA GLY A 55 8.98 4.94 3.89
C GLY A 55 8.64 3.82 2.93
N VAL A 56 9.65 3.10 2.43
CA VAL A 56 9.47 1.90 1.60
C VAL A 56 9.57 0.68 2.49
N THR A 57 8.53 -0.15 2.49
CA THR A 57 8.49 -1.33 3.36
C THR A 57 9.52 -2.37 2.92
N SER A 58 10.28 -2.92 3.86
CA SER A 58 11.24 -4.01 3.61
C SER A 58 10.52 -5.30 3.21
N GLU A 59 11.25 -6.22 2.61
CA GLU A 59 10.71 -7.55 2.22
C GLU A 59 10.28 -8.36 3.43
N SER A 60 11.05 -8.35 4.52
CA SER A 60 10.71 -9.02 5.77
C SER A 60 9.41 -8.47 6.38
N SER A 61 9.26 -7.16 6.41
CA SER A 61 8.07 -6.50 6.95
C SER A 61 6.82 -6.72 6.06
N ASP A 62 6.99 -6.84 4.74
CA ASP A 62 5.89 -7.21 3.84
C ASP A 62 5.43 -8.65 4.07
N ILE A 63 6.37 -9.60 4.27
CA ILE A 63 6.09 -11.00 4.60
C ILE A 63 5.33 -11.11 5.94
N GLU A 64 5.81 -10.43 6.99
CA GLU A 64 5.15 -10.42 8.31
C GLU A 64 3.70 -9.89 8.24
N ARG A 65 3.41 -9.02 7.27
CA ARG A 65 2.06 -8.49 7.00
C ARG A 65 1.24 -9.33 6.03
N GLY A 66 1.74 -10.51 5.66
CA GLY A 66 1.06 -11.43 4.75
C GLY A 66 1.17 -11.06 3.27
N LYS A 67 2.06 -10.14 2.88
CA LYS A 67 2.33 -9.82 1.47
C LYS A 67 3.45 -10.70 0.92
N LEU A 68 3.10 -11.88 0.47
CA LEU A 68 4.07 -12.86 -0.05
C LEU A 68 4.44 -12.64 -1.52
N ASN A 69 3.81 -11.69 -2.21
CA ASN A 69 3.81 -11.58 -3.68
C ASN A 69 4.45 -10.29 -4.19
N VAL A 70 5.37 -9.72 -3.44
CA VAL A 70 6.12 -8.55 -3.90
C VAL A 70 7.06 -8.99 -5.02
N ARG A 71 6.93 -8.39 -6.21
CA ARG A 71 7.73 -8.74 -7.41
C ARG A 71 9.00 -7.92 -7.54
N ASP A 72 8.93 -6.64 -7.24
CA ASP A 72 10.07 -5.74 -7.35
C ASP A 72 10.92 -5.81 -6.07
N SER A 73 12.22 -5.99 -6.21
CA SER A 73 13.16 -5.91 -5.08
C SER A 73 13.06 -4.57 -4.35
N LEU A 74 13.43 -4.54 -3.08
CA LEU A 74 13.44 -3.30 -2.28
C LEU A 74 14.21 -2.18 -2.98
N ILE A 75 15.35 -2.49 -3.56
CA ILE A 75 16.19 -1.52 -4.30
C ILE A 75 15.42 -0.92 -5.47
N LYS A 76 14.74 -1.76 -6.27
CA LYS A 76 13.93 -1.31 -7.40
C LYS A 76 12.76 -0.44 -6.96
N ARG A 77 12.10 -0.78 -5.86
CA ARG A 77 10.99 -0.02 -5.29
C ARG A 77 11.45 1.35 -4.77
N ILE A 78 12.60 1.41 -4.09
CA ILE A 78 13.24 2.67 -3.67
C ILE A 78 13.59 3.54 -4.89
N GLU A 79 14.19 2.95 -5.93
CA GLU A 79 14.54 3.68 -7.15
C GLU A 79 13.31 4.24 -7.87
N ASN A 80 12.22 3.49 -7.94
CA ASN A 80 10.95 3.96 -8.51
C ASN A 80 10.39 5.17 -7.74
N VAL A 81 10.45 5.14 -6.40
CA VAL A 81 10.07 6.30 -5.58
C VAL A 81 11.01 7.49 -5.85
N ARG A 82 12.32 7.27 -5.87
CA ARG A 82 13.33 8.31 -6.14
C ARG A 82 13.10 8.99 -7.49
N ARG A 83 12.79 8.22 -8.54
CA ARG A 83 12.50 8.75 -9.89
C ARG A 83 11.30 9.67 -9.97
N THR A 84 10.40 9.66 -8.97
CA THR A 84 9.30 10.62 -8.93
C THR A 84 9.77 12.06 -8.73
N GLY A 85 10.94 12.25 -8.11
CA GLY A 85 11.45 13.57 -7.72
C GLY A 85 10.63 14.28 -6.64
N LEU A 86 9.66 13.58 -6.01
CA LEU A 86 8.72 14.16 -5.04
C LEU A 86 9.15 13.94 -3.59
N ALA A 87 9.88 12.87 -3.30
CA ALA A 87 10.38 12.56 -1.98
C ALA A 87 11.67 13.35 -1.72
N ASP A 88 11.71 14.08 -0.62
CA ASP A 88 12.94 14.77 -0.14
C ASP A 88 13.85 13.78 0.58
N GLU A 89 13.27 12.77 1.25
CA GLU A 89 13.98 11.68 1.90
C GLU A 89 13.26 10.35 1.70
N ILE A 90 14.02 9.27 1.57
CA ILE A 90 13.47 7.91 1.48
C ILE A 90 14.10 7.08 2.60
N ILE A 91 13.24 6.43 3.38
CA ILE A 91 13.63 5.54 4.47
C ILE A 91 13.07 4.13 4.24
N ILE A 92 13.60 3.16 4.95
CA ILE A 92 13.12 1.78 4.92
C ILE A 92 12.26 1.52 6.16
N GLU A 93 11.07 0.97 5.97
CA GLU A 93 10.23 0.46 7.06
C GLU A 93 10.56 -1.01 7.28
N GLU A 94 11.23 -1.33 8.37
CA GLU A 94 11.80 -2.66 8.65
C GLU A 94 10.97 -3.50 9.63
N TYR A 95 10.13 -2.85 10.48
CA TYR A 95 9.38 -3.56 11.52
C TYR A 95 8.05 -2.89 11.86
N GLN A 96 7.15 -3.68 12.43
CA GLN A 96 5.87 -3.19 12.95
C GLN A 96 6.10 -2.21 14.11
N GLY A 97 5.39 -1.07 14.08
CA GLY A 97 5.52 -0.03 15.13
C GLY A 97 6.59 1.04 14.82
N GLN A 98 7.43 0.86 13.81
CA GLN A 98 8.45 1.84 13.42
C GLN A 98 7.88 3.25 13.18
N LYS A 99 6.63 3.35 12.74
CA LYS A 99 5.97 4.64 12.47
C LYS A 99 5.99 5.59 13.66
N VAL A 100 5.83 5.08 14.90
CA VAL A 100 5.89 5.93 16.10
C VAL A 100 7.30 6.51 16.28
N SER A 101 8.33 5.66 16.18
CA SER A 101 9.73 6.11 16.31
C SER A 101 10.14 7.08 15.20
N ASP A 102 9.69 6.83 13.97
CA ASP A 102 9.98 7.72 12.85
C ASP A 102 9.28 9.07 12.99
N ILE A 103 8.02 9.10 13.41
CA ILE A 103 7.27 10.35 13.66
C ILE A 103 8.02 11.21 14.68
N ILE A 104 8.50 10.61 15.77
CA ILE A 104 9.24 11.31 16.82
C ILE A 104 10.63 11.72 16.31
N LYS A 105 11.38 10.80 15.69
CA LYS A 105 12.74 10.99 15.22
C LYS A 105 12.86 12.12 14.20
N TYR A 106 11.91 12.16 13.26
CA TYR A 106 11.92 13.13 12.17
C TYR A 106 11.10 14.39 12.44
N ASP A 107 10.42 14.46 13.60
CA ASP A 107 9.53 15.56 13.98
C ASP A 107 8.46 15.79 12.90
N ILE A 108 7.65 14.74 12.68
CA ILE A 108 6.64 14.68 11.62
C ILE A 108 5.36 15.40 12.05
N ASP A 109 4.88 16.31 11.22
CA ASP A 109 3.60 17.01 11.42
C ASP A 109 2.42 16.21 10.88
N VAL A 110 2.60 15.48 9.75
CA VAL A 110 1.51 14.79 9.06
C VAL A 110 1.94 13.40 8.60
N LEU A 111 1.19 12.39 9.02
CA LEU A 111 1.22 11.04 8.44
C LEU A 111 0.14 10.91 7.37
N VAL A 112 0.52 10.50 6.17
CA VAL A 112 -0.40 10.25 5.06
C VAL A 112 -0.49 8.76 4.78
N VAL A 113 -1.71 8.22 4.71
CA VAL A 113 -1.99 6.80 4.39
C VAL A 113 -3.17 6.69 3.43
N GLY A 114 -3.27 5.56 2.73
CA GLY A 114 -4.44 5.27 1.88
C GLY A 114 -5.71 5.04 2.70
N SER A 115 -6.88 5.32 2.11
CA SER A 115 -8.19 5.14 2.75
C SER A 115 -8.50 3.69 3.16
N ASP A 116 -7.83 2.69 2.56
CA ASP A 116 -7.92 1.27 2.94
C ASP A 116 -7.51 1.02 4.40
N TRP A 117 -6.75 1.94 4.97
CA TRP A 117 -6.24 1.90 6.33
C TRP A 117 -7.02 2.79 7.31
N ARG A 118 -8.17 3.32 6.89
CA ARG A 118 -8.98 4.23 7.71
C ARG A 118 -9.25 3.65 9.10
N GLY A 119 -8.91 4.44 10.12
CA GLY A 119 -9.04 4.08 11.53
C GLY A 119 -7.89 3.24 12.10
N LYS A 120 -7.14 2.49 11.28
CA LYS A 120 -6.07 1.62 11.79
C LYS A 120 -4.85 2.36 12.34
N PHE A 121 -4.65 3.61 11.93
CA PHE A 121 -3.55 4.47 12.39
C PHE A 121 -4.01 5.64 13.27
N ASP A 122 -5.26 5.63 13.74
CA ASP A 122 -5.80 6.73 14.57
C ASP A 122 -5.06 6.89 15.90
N TYR A 123 -4.42 5.84 16.41
CA TYR A 123 -3.57 5.92 17.60
C TYR A 123 -2.36 6.84 17.40
N LEU A 124 -1.94 7.10 16.17
CA LEU A 124 -0.84 8.02 15.85
C LEU A 124 -1.25 9.50 15.91
N LYS A 125 -2.54 9.81 16.01
CA LYS A 125 -3.05 11.17 16.20
C LYS A 125 -2.56 11.83 17.49
N ASN A 126 -2.05 11.03 18.43
CA ASN A 126 -1.40 11.57 19.63
C ASN A 126 -0.01 12.19 19.35
N TYR A 127 0.57 11.92 18.16
CA TYR A 127 1.91 12.33 17.80
C TYR A 127 1.96 13.27 16.61
N CYS A 128 1.05 13.13 15.64
CA CYS A 128 0.97 13.95 14.44
C CYS A 128 -0.45 13.92 13.85
N ASP A 129 -0.72 14.78 12.87
CA ASP A 129 -1.95 14.69 12.09
C ASP A 129 -1.95 13.42 11.23
N VAL A 130 -3.09 12.71 11.16
CA VAL A 130 -3.25 11.51 10.31
C VAL A 130 -4.27 11.78 9.21
N VAL A 131 -3.81 11.76 7.96
CA VAL A 131 -4.61 12.06 6.78
C VAL A 131 -4.79 10.78 5.95
N TYR A 132 -6.06 10.41 5.72
CA TYR A 132 -6.44 9.28 4.87
C TYR A 132 -6.80 9.76 3.48
N LEU A 133 -6.02 9.37 2.48
CA LEU A 133 -6.24 9.77 1.08
C LEU A 133 -7.04 8.71 0.33
N GLU A 134 -8.08 9.14 -0.37
CA GLU A 134 -8.85 8.23 -1.22
C GLU A 134 -7.98 7.60 -2.31
N ARG A 135 -8.22 6.30 -2.52
CA ARG A 135 -7.49 5.48 -3.48
C ARG A 135 -7.73 5.95 -4.91
N THR A 136 -6.71 5.88 -5.74
CA THR A 136 -6.87 6.05 -7.19
C THR A 136 -7.64 4.86 -7.76
N LYS A 137 -8.79 5.14 -8.38
CA LYS A 137 -9.66 4.10 -8.95
C LYS A 137 -8.97 3.36 -10.11
N ASN A 138 -9.36 2.11 -10.31
CA ASN A 138 -9.00 1.27 -11.45
C ASN A 138 -7.52 0.90 -11.60
N ILE A 139 -6.67 1.11 -10.59
CA ILE A 139 -5.29 0.66 -10.61
C ILE A 139 -4.83 0.18 -9.23
N SER A 140 -4.18 -0.98 -9.20
CA SER A 140 -3.52 -1.52 -8.02
C SER A 140 -2.40 -2.48 -8.43
N SER A 141 -1.42 -2.70 -7.54
CA SER A 141 -0.38 -3.71 -7.76
C SER A 141 -0.99 -5.11 -7.91
N THR A 142 -2.08 -5.40 -7.22
CA THR A 142 -2.80 -6.68 -7.35
C THR A 142 -3.36 -6.84 -8.77
N LYS A 143 -4.01 -5.82 -9.32
CA LYS A 143 -4.52 -5.84 -10.69
C LYS A 143 -3.38 -5.99 -11.71
N LEU A 144 -2.27 -5.26 -11.54
CA LEU A 144 -1.11 -5.38 -12.43
C LEU A 144 -0.44 -6.75 -12.36
N ARG A 145 -0.47 -7.39 -11.18
CA ARG A 145 0.01 -8.76 -11.04
C ARG A 145 -0.88 -9.77 -11.78
N SER A 146 -2.19 -9.56 -11.77
CA SER A 146 -3.14 -10.42 -12.47
C SER A 146 -3.15 -10.23 -14.00
N GLU A 147 -2.58 -9.15 -14.52
CA GLU A 147 -2.41 -8.93 -15.97
C GLU A 147 -1.21 -9.70 -16.56
N GLY A 148 -0.43 -10.43 -15.72
CA GLY A 148 0.64 -11.33 -16.16
C GLY A 148 0.12 -12.71 -16.56
N ILE A 149 1.03 -13.69 -16.75
CA ILE A 149 0.64 -15.10 -16.98
C ILE A 149 -0.21 -15.56 -15.78
N ILE A 150 -1.49 -15.80 -16.03
CA ILE A 150 -2.44 -16.30 -15.04
C ILE A 150 -2.51 -17.80 -15.23
N PHE A 151 -2.22 -18.55 -14.18
CA PHE A 151 -2.54 -19.96 -14.10
C PHE A 151 -3.98 -20.07 -13.63
N ASN A 152 -4.89 -20.41 -14.53
CA ASN A 152 -6.24 -20.75 -14.17
C ASN A 152 -6.23 -22.14 -13.53
N MET A 153 -6.86 -22.26 -12.38
CA MET A 153 -6.91 -23.51 -11.61
C MET A 153 -8.35 -23.90 -11.35
N GLY A 154 -8.61 -25.17 -11.55
CA GLY A 154 -9.83 -25.81 -11.04
C GLY A 154 -9.57 -26.49 -9.71
N ILE A 155 -10.54 -26.51 -8.82
CA ILE A 155 -10.50 -27.23 -7.55
C ILE A 155 -11.44 -28.40 -7.60
N VAL A 156 -10.97 -29.54 -7.13
CA VAL A 156 -11.77 -30.74 -6.87
C VAL A 156 -11.92 -30.85 -5.36
N THR A 157 -13.14 -30.77 -4.85
CA THR A 157 -13.39 -30.87 -3.40
C THR A 157 -14.82 -31.27 -3.08
N ASP A 158 -14.96 -32.11 -2.05
CA ASP A 158 -16.24 -32.42 -1.42
C ASP A 158 -16.43 -31.69 -0.10
N ASP A 159 -15.42 -30.94 0.34
CA ASP A 159 -15.45 -30.16 1.59
C ASP A 159 -15.72 -28.69 1.31
N ILE A 160 -16.96 -28.27 1.65
CA ILE A 160 -17.44 -26.91 1.47
C ILE A 160 -16.99 -26.00 2.65
N GLN A 161 -16.52 -26.58 3.76
CA GLN A 161 -16.53 -25.85 5.03
C GLN A 161 -15.42 -24.84 5.17
N ASP A 162 -14.17 -25.15 4.80
CA ASP A 162 -13.08 -24.19 4.88
C ASP A 162 -11.95 -24.53 3.91
N ASN A 163 -11.91 -23.84 2.79
CA ASN A 163 -10.82 -24.00 1.84
C ASN A 163 -9.88 -22.79 1.94
N GLY A 164 -8.94 -22.86 2.88
CA GLY A 164 -7.91 -21.85 3.08
C GLY A 164 -7.12 -21.56 1.80
N PHE A 165 -6.94 -22.58 0.93
CA PHE A 165 -6.26 -22.42 -0.35
C PHE A 165 -6.95 -21.41 -1.27
N VAL A 166 -8.27 -21.46 -1.43
CA VAL A 166 -9.01 -20.50 -2.28
C VAL A 166 -8.92 -19.09 -1.73
N GLN A 167 -8.98 -18.94 -0.41
CA GLN A 167 -8.84 -17.64 0.23
C GLN A 167 -7.41 -17.10 0.07
N GLU A 168 -6.41 -17.94 0.29
CA GLU A 168 -5.00 -17.56 0.16
C GLU A 168 -4.57 -17.32 -1.28
N SER A 169 -5.13 -18.07 -2.25
CA SER A 169 -4.84 -17.88 -3.68
C SER A 169 -5.17 -16.49 -4.19
N LYS A 170 -6.17 -15.81 -3.59
CA LYS A 170 -6.49 -14.41 -3.88
C LYS A 170 -5.31 -13.46 -3.61
N TYR A 171 -4.36 -13.89 -2.77
CA TYR A 171 -3.13 -13.13 -2.46
C TYR A 171 -1.91 -13.59 -3.24
N VAL A 172 -2.02 -14.69 -4.03
CA VAL A 172 -0.93 -15.21 -4.87
C VAL A 172 -1.01 -14.62 -6.28
N SER A 173 0.07 -13.94 -6.74
CA SER A 173 0.09 -13.39 -8.09
C SER A 173 0.20 -14.47 -9.15
N GLY A 174 -0.61 -14.34 -10.20
CA GLY A 174 -0.57 -15.24 -11.33
C GLY A 174 -1.30 -16.56 -11.09
N VAL A 175 -2.06 -16.68 -10.02
CA VAL A 175 -2.99 -17.79 -9.76
C VAL A 175 -4.41 -17.23 -9.71
N HIS A 176 -5.30 -17.81 -10.48
CA HIS A 176 -6.73 -17.55 -10.45
C HIS A 176 -7.45 -18.88 -10.30
N VAL A 177 -8.20 -19.04 -9.21
CA VAL A 177 -9.12 -20.17 -9.05
C VAL A 177 -10.41 -19.76 -9.68
N GLU A 178 -10.71 -20.32 -10.85
CA GLU A 178 -11.88 -19.94 -11.65
C GLU A 178 -13.05 -20.90 -11.49
N ARG A 179 -12.78 -22.17 -11.16
CA ARG A 179 -13.79 -23.21 -11.20
C ARG A 179 -13.64 -24.25 -10.11
N VAL A 180 -14.74 -24.92 -9.79
CA VAL A 180 -14.80 -26.00 -8.83
C VAL A 180 -15.56 -27.20 -9.38
N PHE A 181 -15.10 -28.39 -9.03
CA PHE A 181 -15.83 -29.65 -9.17
C PHE A 181 -16.15 -30.20 -7.79
N SER A 182 -17.38 -30.66 -7.61
CA SER A 182 -17.81 -31.50 -6.49
C SER A 182 -18.73 -32.61 -7.01
N GLU A 183 -18.73 -33.76 -6.34
CA GLU A 183 -19.58 -34.90 -6.71
C GLU A 183 -21.09 -34.55 -6.65
N THR A 184 -21.46 -33.53 -5.91
CA THR A 184 -22.85 -33.07 -5.81
C THR A 184 -23.03 -31.68 -6.43
N GLU A 185 -24.11 -31.50 -7.18
CA GLU A 185 -24.46 -30.19 -7.77
C GLU A 185 -24.62 -29.09 -6.70
N GLU A 186 -25.29 -29.44 -5.58
CA GLU A 186 -25.48 -28.51 -4.46
C GLU A 186 -24.12 -28.10 -3.88
N GLY A 187 -23.22 -29.05 -3.63
CA GLY A 187 -21.89 -28.78 -3.11
C GLY A 187 -21.03 -27.91 -4.04
N ALA A 188 -21.06 -28.19 -5.34
CA ALA A 188 -20.32 -27.41 -6.33
C ALA A 188 -20.84 -25.97 -6.40
N ARG A 189 -22.16 -25.80 -6.41
CA ARG A 189 -22.82 -24.47 -6.46
C ARG A 189 -22.54 -23.66 -5.21
N ASP A 190 -22.75 -24.25 -4.03
CA ASP A 190 -22.54 -23.57 -2.75
C ASP A 190 -21.07 -23.14 -2.57
N PHE A 191 -20.12 -23.98 -3.01
CA PHE A 191 -18.70 -23.63 -3.00
C PHE A 191 -18.41 -22.49 -3.98
N CYS A 192 -18.92 -22.55 -5.20
CA CYS A 192 -18.76 -21.51 -6.21
C CYS A 192 -19.28 -20.15 -5.70
N ASP A 193 -20.48 -20.13 -5.14
CA ASP A 193 -21.11 -18.94 -4.59
C ASP A 193 -20.34 -18.40 -3.38
N LYS A 194 -19.92 -19.28 -2.45
CA LYS A 194 -19.17 -18.90 -1.25
C LYS A 194 -17.84 -18.24 -1.56
N TYR A 195 -17.14 -18.72 -2.56
CA TYR A 195 -15.79 -18.22 -2.92
C TYR A 195 -15.79 -17.30 -4.13
N GLU A 196 -16.97 -16.99 -4.70
CA GLU A 196 -17.13 -16.11 -5.86
C GLU A 196 -16.32 -16.58 -7.07
N LEU A 197 -16.42 -17.89 -7.40
CA LEU A 197 -15.74 -18.47 -8.56
C LEU A 197 -16.56 -18.24 -9.84
N ASP A 198 -15.92 -18.40 -11.00
CA ASP A 198 -16.55 -18.11 -12.29
C ASP A 198 -17.52 -19.23 -12.72
N SER A 199 -17.25 -20.48 -12.31
CA SER A 199 -18.04 -21.65 -12.75
C SER A 199 -17.89 -22.86 -11.82
N TRP A 200 -18.84 -23.80 -11.95
CA TRP A 200 -18.86 -25.03 -11.18
C TRP A 200 -19.32 -26.22 -12.04
N TRP A 201 -18.89 -27.43 -11.69
CA TRP A 201 -19.25 -28.70 -12.33
C TRP A 201 -19.54 -29.79 -11.30
N ASN A 202 -20.43 -30.70 -11.68
CA ASN A 202 -20.64 -31.97 -11.00
C ASN A 202 -20.43 -33.18 -11.93
N ASP A 203 -19.97 -32.96 -13.15
CA ASP A 203 -19.43 -33.95 -14.07
C ASP A 203 -17.93 -33.76 -14.22
N TYR A 204 -17.16 -34.80 -13.88
CA TYR A 204 -15.69 -34.71 -13.83
C TYR A 204 -15.06 -34.62 -15.23
N GLU A 205 -15.66 -35.30 -16.21
CA GLU A 205 -15.14 -35.27 -17.58
C GLU A 205 -15.40 -33.90 -18.23
N GLU A 206 -16.56 -33.30 -17.96
CA GLU A 206 -16.86 -31.95 -18.41
C GLU A 206 -15.92 -30.93 -17.74
N PHE A 207 -15.66 -31.08 -16.42
CA PHE A 207 -14.71 -30.22 -15.69
C PHE A 207 -13.30 -30.26 -16.26
N LEU A 208 -12.84 -31.42 -16.73
CA LEU A 208 -11.51 -31.58 -17.30
C LEU A 208 -11.42 -31.11 -18.76
N SER A 209 -12.54 -31.09 -19.48
CA SER A 209 -12.57 -30.75 -20.92
C SER A 209 -12.65 -29.24 -21.22
N ASP A 210 -13.01 -28.48 -20.23
CA ASP A 210 -13.15 -27.01 -20.30
C ASP A 210 -11.86 -26.31 -19.79
#